data_cde7220c6969d297a14ca6ff83247d09
#
_entry.id   cde7220c6969d297a14ca6ff83247d09
#
_cell.length_a   1.000
_cell.length_b   1.000
_cell.length_c   1.000
_cell.angle_alpha   90.00
_cell.angle_beta   90.00
_cell.angle_gamma   90.00
#
_symmetry.space_group_name_H-M   'P 1'
#
loop_
_entity.id
_entity.type
_entity.pdbx_description
1 polymer ?
#
loop_
_entity_poly.entity_id
_entity_poly.type
_entity_poly.pdbx_seq_one_letter_code
_entity_poly.pdbx_strand_id
1 'polypeptide(L)'
;MELIANRNELEAAQKFLEQAAVENLPTFLVELSKVLANPGNTQVARVAAGLQVKNSLTSKDPDVKTQYQQRWLAIDANARREIKNYVLQTLGTETYRPSSASQCVAGIACAEIPVNQWPELIPQLVANVTDPSSTEHMKESTLEAIGYICQDIVSDTPQQTLLSSQITPADLLVPFRTRSSCRRTAIRSLRPSSRA
;
A
#
# COMPACT_ATOMS: atom_id res chain seq x y z
N MET A 1 25.56 -30.39 -10.19
CA MET A 1 25.19 -29.88 -11.54
C MET A 1 23.80 -29.19 -11.52
N GLU A 2 22.85 -29.72 -10.78
CA GLU A 2 21.47 -29.18 -10.68
C GLU A 2 21.39 -27.72 -10.15
N LEU A 3 22.23 -27.36 -9.17
CA LEU A 3 22.28 -25.98 -8.62
C LEU A 3 22.79 -24.94 -9.64
N ILE A 4 23.66 -25.31 -10.56
CA ILE A 4 24.20 -24.42 -11.59
C ILE A 4 23.18 -24.22 -12.71
N ALA A 5 22.45 -25.28 -13.11
CA ALA A 5 21.39 -25.21 -14.09
C ALA A 5 20.25 -24.29 -13.60
N ASN A 6 19.84 -24.45 -12.36
CA ASN A 6 18.80 -23.60 -11.73
C ASN A 6 19.21 -22.12 -11.64
N ARG A 7 20.49 -21.82 -11.39
CA ARG A 7 21.01 -20.45 -11.39
C ARG A 7 20.98 -19.80 -12.77
N ASN A 8 21.37 -20.56 -13.81
CA ASN A 8 21.36 -20.06 -15.19
C ASN A 8 19.94 -19.78 -15.68
N GLU A 9 18.97 -20.62 -15.31
CA GLU A 9 17.56 -20.42 -15.62
C GLU A 9 17.01 -19.16 -14.91
N LEU A 10 17.40 -18.96 -13.65
CA LEU A 10 17.00 -17.76 -12.89
C LEU A 10 17.57 -16.47 -13.51
N GLU A 11 18.84 -16.49 -13.88
CA GLU A 11 19.50 -15.34 -14.55
C GLU A 11 18.87 -15.06 -15.93
N ALA A 12 18.50 -16.10 -16.69
CA ALA A 12 17.82 -15.95 -17.97
C ALA A 12 16.41 -15.37 -17.79
N ALA A 13 15.66 -15.84 -16.80
CA ALA A 13 14.33 -15.31 -16.47
C ALA A 13 14.40 -13.84 -16.03
N GLN A 14 15.39 -13.49 -15.21
CA GLN A 14 15.60 -12.09 -14.78
C GLN A 14 15.90 -11.17 -15.97
N LYS A 15 16.82 -11.57 -16.87
CA LYS A 15 17.12 -10.79 -18.08
C LYS A 15 15.89 -10.62 -18.97
N PHE A 16 15.07 -11.67 -19.11
CA PHE A 16 13.82 -11.59 -19.88
C PHE A 16 12.86 -10.54 -19.29
N LEU A 17 12.68 -10.55 -17.96
CA LEU A 17 11.82 -9.58 -17.29
C LEU A 17 12.36 -8.13 -17.42
N GLU A 18 13.68 -7.94 -17.29
CA GLU A 18 14.33 -6.66 -17.49
C GLU A 18 14.14 -6.15 -18.93
N GLN A 19 14.29 -7.01 -19.92
CA GLN A 19 14.08 -6.68 -21.32
C GLN A 19 12.62 -6.32 -21.60
N ALA A 20 11.67 -7.10 -21.11
CA ALA A 20 10.24 -6.82 -21.27
C ALA A 20 9.84 -5.46 -20.63
N ALA A 21 10.42 -5.13 -19.47
CA ALA A 21 10.20 -3.84 -18.82
C ALA A 21 10.76 -2.65 -19.62
N VAL A 22 11.85 -2.87 -20.37
CA VAL A 22 12.45 -1.83 -21.24
C VAL A 22 11.66 -1.67 -22.54
N GLU A 23 11.20 -2.78 -23.14
CA GLU A 23 10.49 -2.76 -24.41
C GLU A 23 9.09 -2.14 -24.31
N ASN A 24 8.31 -2.52 -23.30
CA ASN A 24 6.95 -2.01 -23.12
C ASN A 24 6.52 -2.04 -21.64
N LEU A 25 6.96 -1.05 -20.88
CA LEU A 25 6.65 -0.93 -19.46
C LEU A 25 5.15 -0.96 -19.13
N PRO A 26 4.25 -0.25 -19.84
CA PRO A 26 2.82 -0.30 -19.52
C PRO A 26 2.23 -1.71 -19.63
N THR A 27 2.47 -2.41 -20.73
CA THR A 27 1.99 -3.77 -20.92
C THR A 27 2.59 -4.72 -19.90
N PHE A 28 3.89 -4.60 -19.62
CA PHE A 28 4.59 -5.41 -18.62
C PHE A 28 3.96 -5.25 -17.23
N LEU A 29 3.69 -4.02 -16.78
CA LEU A 29 3.06 -3.77 -15.48
C LEU A 29 1.61 -4.25 -15.41
N VAL A 30 0.84 -4.12 -16.50
CA VAL A 30 -0.53 -4.65 -16.58
C VAL A 30 -0.52 -6.17 -16.42
N GLU A 31 0.32 -6.88 -17.17
CA GLU A 31 0.39 -8.35 -17.09
C GLU A 31 0.87 -8.84 -15.71
N LEU A 32 1.87 -8.19 -15.11
CA LEU A 32 2.29 -8.52 -13.76
C LEU A 32 1.17 -8.28 -12.72
N SER A 33 0.40 -7.21 -12.89
CA SER A 33 -0.72 -6.91 -11.99
C SER A 33 -1.85 -7.93 -12.13
N LYS A 34 -2.08 -8.47 -13.33
CA LYS A 34 -3.00 -9.60 -13.56
C LYS A 34 -2.51 -10.86 -12.87
N VAL A 35 -1.21 -11.18 -12.98
CA VAL A 35 -0.60 -12.34 -12.30
C VAL A 35 -0.76 -12.21 -10.78
N LEU A 36 -0.49 -11.04 -10.22
CA LEU A 36 -0.66 -10.73 -8.80
C LEU A 36 -2.12 -10.90 -8.33
N ALA A 37 -3.07 -10.40 -9.12
CA ALA A 37 -4.49 -10.40 -8.77
C ALA A 37 -5.16 -11.77 -8.91
N ASN A 38 -4.61 -12.67 -9.71
CA ASN A 38 -5.24 -13.96 -9.97
C ASN A 38 -5.00 -14.96 -8.83
N PRO A 39 -6.03 -15.35 -8.06
CA PRO A 39 -5.89 -16.31 -6.96
C PRO A 39 -5.58 -17.74 -7.43
N GLY A 40 -5.76 -18.06 -8.72
CA GLY A 40 -5.38 -19.35 -9.31
C GLY A 40 -3.86 -19.50 -9.50
N ASN A 41 -3.10 -18.43 -9.43
CA ASN A 41 -1.64 -18.48 -9.51
C ASN A 41 -1.03 -18.92 -8.17
N THR A 42 0.15 -19.54 -8.25
CA THR A 42 0.89 -19.89 -7.04
C THR A 42 1.27 -18.66 -6.23
N GLN A 43 1.36 -18.81 -4.92
CA GLN A 43 1.80 -17.73 -4.03
C GLN A 43 3.14 -17.14 -4.46
N VAL A 44 4.09 -17.98 -4.85
CA VAL A 44 5.43 -17.55 -5.30
C VAL A 44 5.32 -16.66 -6.54
N ALA A 45 4.50 -17.04 -7.53
CA ALA A 45 4.29 -16.24 -8.73
C ALA A 45 3.64 -14.89 -8.42
N ARG A 46 2.64 -14.88 -7.54
CA ARG A 46 1.97 -13.63 -7.10
C ARG A 46 2.93 -12.69 -6.37
N VAL A 47 3.72 -13.22 -5.42
CA VAL A 47 4.75 -12.43 -4.70
C VAL A 47 5.78 -11.86 -5.67
N ALA A 48 6.31 -12.70 -6.57
CA ALA A 48 7.31 -12.27 -7.55
C ALA A 48 6.76 -11.16 -8.46
N ALA A 49 5.53 -11.32 -8.96
CA ALA A 49 4.87 -10.30 -9.78
C ALA A 49 4.67 -8.98 -9.01
N GLY A 50 4.18 -9.03 -7.78
CA GLY A 50 4.01 -7.84 -6.93
C GLY A 50 5.33 -7.14 -6.63
N LEU A 51 6.39 -7.89 -6.35
CA LEU A 51 7.72 -7.31 -6.14
C LEU A 51 8.27 -6.62 -7.40
N GLN A 52 8.04 -7.19 -8.59
CA GLN A 52 8.44 -6.55 -9.83
C GLN A 52 7.66 -5.26 -10.10
N VAL A 53 6.34 -5.25 -9.87
CA VAL A 53 5.54 -4.03 -9.96
C VAL A 53 6.07 -2.97 -8.99
N LYS A 54 6.25 -3.32 -7.71
CA LYS A 54 6.81 -2.41 -6.70
C LYS A 54 8.19 -1.89 -7.09
N ASN A 55 9.10 -2.75 -7.52
CA ASN A 55 10.47 -2.37 -7.88
C ASN A 55 10.53 -1.49 -9.14
N SER A 56 9.49 -1.50 -9.97
CA SER A 56 9.36 -0.60 -11.12
C SER A 56 8.88 0.81 -10.74
N LEU A 57 8.42 1.00 -9.50
CA LEU A 57 7.83 2.24 -8.98
C LEU A 57 8.71 2.93 -7.93
N THR A 58 9.57 2.19 -7.24
CA THR A 58 10.36 2.72 -6.12
C THR A 58 11.79 2.19 -6.13
N SER A 59 12.69 2.96 -5.54
CA SER A 59 14.11 2.62 -5.34
C SER A 59 14.58 3.18 -4.00
N LYS A 60 15.68 2.64 -3.47
CA LYS A 60 16.38 3.21 -2.31
C LYS A 60 17.14 4.49 -2.66
N ASP A 61 17.56 4.62 -3.92
CA ASP A 61 18.18 5.81 -4.45
C ASP A 61 17.11 6.84 -4.80
N PRO A 62 17.14 8.06 -4.21
CA PRO A 62 16.12 9.09 -4.44
C PRO A 62 16.01 9.54 -5.90
N ASP A 63 17.14 9.63 -6.61
CA ASP A 63 17.16 10.07 -8.00
C ASP A 63 16.53 9.01 -8.91
N VAL A 64 16.85 7.74 -8.67
CA VAL A 64 16.24 6.61 -9.40
C VAL A 64 14.75 6.49 -9.07
N LYS A 65 14.35 6.69 -7.80
CA LYS A 65 12.95 6.72 -7.37
C LYS A 65 12.18 7.79 -8.15
N THR A 66 12.71 9.00 -8.23
CA THR A 66 12.11 10.10 -8.98
C THR A 66 11.93 9.76 -10.47
N GLN A 67 12.95 9.15 -11.09
CA GLN A 67 12.86 8.71 -12.49
C GLN A 67 11.77 7.65 -12.70
N TYR A 68 11.62 6.70 -11.76
CA TYR A 68 10.58 5.68 -11.84
C TYR A 68 9.18 6.27 -11.69
N GLN A 69 9.01 7.24 -10.80
CA GLN A 69 7.74 7.96 -10.64
C GLN A 69 7.38 8.75 -11.90
N GLN A 70 8.35 9.43 -12.53
CA GLN A 70 8.14 10.13 -13.79
C GLN A 70 7.76 9.16 -14.91
N ARG A 71 8.44 8.01 -15.03
CA ARG A 71 8.07 6.96 -15.98
C ARG A 71 6.65 6.46 -15.77
N TRP A 72 6.25 6.24 -14.52
CA TRP A 72 4.89 5.86 -14.18
C TRP A 72 3.87 6.90 -14.64
N LEU A 73 4.10 8.16 -14.34
CA LEU A 73 3.19 9.26 -14.70
C LEU A 73 3.08 9.46 -16.22
N ALA A 74 4.08 9.04 -16.98
CA ALA A 74 4.07 9.07 -18.46
C ALA A 74 3.26 7.92 -19.08
N ILE A 75 2.89 6.89 -18.31
CA ILE A 75 2.03 5.80 -18.80
C ILE A 75 0.61 6.31 -19.05
N ASP A 76 -0.04 5.79 -20.10
CA ASP A 76 -1.44 6.10 -20.40
C ASP A 76 -2.35 5.91 -19.19
N ALA A 77 -3.29 6.84 -19.00
CA ALA A 77 -4.19 6.85 -17.84
C ALA A 77 -5.08 5.59 -17.76
N ASN A 78 -5.43 4.97 -18.88
CA ASN A 78 -6.24 3.74 -18.88
C ASN A 78 -5.42 2.56 -18.37
N ALA A 79 -4.15 2.42 -18.83
CA ALA A 79 -3.24 1.39 -18.35
C ALA A 79 -2.97 1.56 -16.85
N ARG A 80 -2.71 2.79 -16.37
CA ARG A 80 -2.54 3.07 -14.93
C ARG A 80 -3.78 2.72 -14.13
N ARG A 81 -4.98 3.03 -14.64
CA ARG A 81 -6.25 2.67 -14.01
C ARG A 81 -6.41 1.15 -13.91
N GLU A 82 -6.10 0.43 -14.98
CA GLU A 82 -6.17 -1.04 -15.00
C GLU A 82 -5.23 -1.65 -13.93
N ILE A 83 -3.98 -1.19 -13.87
CA ILE A 83 -3.00 -1.63 -12.86
C ILE A 83 -3.51 -1.33 -11.45
N LYS A 84 -3.99 -0.10 -11.19
CA LYS A 84 -4.55 0.29 -9.88
C LYS A 84 -5.72 -0.60 -9.45
N ASN A 85 -6.62 -0.94 -10.38
CA ASN A 85 -7.74 -1.83 -10.10
C ASN A 85 -7.27 -3.23 -9.70
N TYR A 86 -6.31 -3.83 -10.44
CA TYR A 86 -5.77 -5.14 -10.08
C TYR A 86 -5.07 -5.15 -8.73
N VAL A 87 -4.30 -4.12 -8.43
CA VAL A 87 -3.58 -4.02 -7.16
C VAL A 87 -4.55 -3.82 -5.99
N LEU A 88 -5.56 -2.94 -6.12
CA LEU A 88 -6.55 -2.70 -5.08
C LEU A 88 -7.42 -3.94 -4.80
N GLN A 89 -7.89 -4.64 -5.83
CA GLN A 89 -8.67 -5.86 -5.64
C GLN A 89 -7.87 -7.01 -5.03
N THR A 90 -6.56 -6.94 -5.06
CA THR A 90 -5.67 -7.95 -4.45
C THR A 90 -5.55 -7.77 -2.94
N LEU A 91 -5.81 -6.57 -2.40
CA LEU A 91 -5.78 -6.32 -0.96
C LEU A 91 -6.68 -7.33 -0.23
N GLY A 92 -6.13 -7.94 0.81
CA GLY A 92 -6.84 -8.94 1.61
C GLY A 92 -6.95 -10.34 0.99
N THR A 93 -6.45 -10.56 -0.23
CA THR A 93 -6.47 -11.88 -0.89
C THR A 93 -5.16 -12.65 -0.75
N GLU A 94 -4.11 -12.00 -0.27
CA GLU A 94 -2.80 -12.61 -0.05
C GLU A 94 -2.74 -13.25 1.33
N THR A 95 -2.18 -14.46 1.41
CA THR A 95 -2.07 -15.23 2.66
C THR A 95 -0.73 -15.04 3.37
N TYR A 96 0.21 -14.33 2.75
CA TYR A 96 1.54 -14.06 3.28
C TYR A 96 1.71 -12.60 3.68
N ARG A 97 2.71 -12.34 4.49
CA ARG A 97 3.11 -11.00 4.94
C ARG A 97 4.60 -10.77 4.72
N PRO A 98 5.01 -9.54 4.38
CA PRO A 98 4.16 -8.39 4.11
C PRO A 98 3.40 -8.52 2.79
N SER A 99 2.22 -7.86 2.67
CA SER A 99 1.40 -7.89 1.45
C SER A 99 2.12 -7.19 0.28
N SER A 100 2.28 -7.88 -0.84
CA SER A 100 2.86 -7.29 -2.05
C SER A 100 1.93 -6.22 -2.64
N ALA A 101 0.62 -6.45 -2.60
CA ALA A 101 -0.37 -5.49 -3.06
C ALA A 101 -0.29 -4.18 -2.27
N SER A 102 -0.12 -4.25 -0.94
CA SER A 102 0.04 -3.07 -0.09
C SER A 102 1.25 -2.23 -0.47
N GLN A 103 2.37 -2.88 -0.78
CA GLN A 103 3.59 -2.21 -1.25
C GLN A 103 3.40 -1.58 -2.64
N CYS A 104 2.66 -2.25 -3.55
CA CYS A 104 2.34 -1.69 -4.86
C CYS A 104 1.43 -0.47 -4.76
N VAL A 105 0.38 -0.53 -3.92
CA VAL A 105 -0.50 0.62 -3.64
C VAL A 105 0.31 1.81 -3.17
N ALA A 106 1.21 1.59 -2.21
CA ALA A 106 2.06 2.66 -1.68
C ALA A 106 2.99 3.26 -2.74
N GLY A 107 3.65 2.43 -3.55
CA GLY A 107 4.52 2.90 -4.63
C GLY A 107 3.78 3.76 -5.65
N ILE A 108 2.56 3.36 -6.06
CA ILE A 108 1.72 4.14 -6.96
C ILE A 108 1.24 5.43 -6.27
N ALA A 109 0.81 5.34 -5.01
CA ALA A 109 0.35 6.48 -4.23
C ALA A 109 1.41 7.58 -4.11
N CYS A 110 2.67 7.19 -3.85
CA CYS A 110 3.79 8.13 -3.78
C CYS A 110 4.06 8.87 -5.09
N ALA A 111 3.74 8.25 -6.24
CA ALA A 111 3.85 8.91 -7.54
C ALA A 111 2.64 9.80 -7.87
N GLU A 112 1.42 9.38 -7.51
CA GLU A 112 0.18 10.02 -7.96
C GLU A 112 -0.43 11.02 -6.98
N ILE A 113 -0.29 10.84 -5.65
CA ILE A 113 -0.84 11.76 -4.65
C ILE A 113 -0.24 13.17 -4.78
N PRO A 114 1.09 13.36 -4.92
CA PRO A 114 1.67 14.71 -5.03
C PRO A 114 1.18 15.51 -6.23
N VAL A 115 0.73 14.83 -7.28
CA VAL A 115 0.20 15.45 -8.51
C VAL A 115 -1.32 15.36 -8.63
N ASN A 116 -1.99 14.97 -7.53
CA ASN A 116 -3.45 14.85 -7.43
C ASN A 116 -4.10 13.97 -8.51
N GLN A 117 -3.44 12.86 -8.87
CA GLN A 117 -3.94 11.92 -9.89
C GLN A 117 -4.63 10.68 -9.29
N TRP A 118 -4.72 10.58 -7.96
CA TRP A 118 -5.45 9.51 -7.27
C TRP A 118 -6.16 10.02 -6.01
N PRO A 119 -7.05 11.01 -6.13
CA PRO A 119 -7.70 11.63 -4.96
C PRO A 119 -8.64 10.66 -4.21
N GLU A 120 -9.19 9.65 -4.89
CA GLU A 120 -10.11 8.66 -4.30
C GLU A 120 -9.42 7.58 -3.48
N LEU A 121 -8.09 7.44 -3.54
CA LEU A 121 -7.37 6.36 -2.85
C LEU A 121 -7.58 6.39 -1.33
N ILE A 122 -7.29 7.52 -0.70
CA ILE A 122 -7.36 7.62 0.77
C ILE A 122 -8.78 7.37 1.29
N PRO A 123 -9.84 7.98 0.74
CA PRO A 123 -11.22 7.64 1.09
C PRO A 123 -11.52 6.15 0.94
N GLN A 124 -11.05 5.50 -0.11
CA GLN A 124 -11.27 4.07 -0.35
C GLN A 124 -10.54 3.19 0.67
N LEU A 125 -9.29 3.50 1.00
CA LEU A 125 -8.54 2.77 2.03
C LEU A 125 -9.20 2.92 3.40
N VAL A 126 -9.67 4.12 3.75
CA VAL A 126 -10.42 4.36 4.99
C VAL A 126 -11.71 3.55 5.02
N ALA A 127 -12.46 3.52 3.93
CA ALA A 127 -13.66 2.70 3.82
C ALA A 127 -13.36 1.21 4.04
N ASN A 128 -12.31 0.67 3.43
CA ASN A 128 -11.91 -0.73 3.62
C ASN A 128 -11.64 -1.10 5.09
N VAL A 129 -11.07 -0.18 5.88
CA VAL A 129 -10.75 -0.41 7.29
C VAL A 129 -11.99 -0.24 8.18
N THR A 130 -12.85 0.73 7.87
CA THR A 130 -14.01 1.08 8.72
C THR A 130 -15.26 0.25 8.44
N ASP A 131 -15.37 -0.36 7.26
CA ASP A 131 -16.51 -1.20 6.91
C ASP A 131 -16.54 -2.45 7.79
N PRO A 132 -17.65 -2.67 8.55
CA PRO A 132 -17.82 -3.86 9.37
C PRO A 132 -17.82 -5.17 8.58
N SER A 133 -18.16 -5.13 7.29
CA SER A 133 -18.20 -6.30 6.41
C SER A 133 -16.82 -6.68 5.84
N SER A 134 -15.83 -5.80 5.94
CA SER A 134 -14.47 -6.08 5.50
C SER A 134 -13.82 -7.19 6.33
N THR A 135 -13.16 -8.12 5.65
CA THR A 135 -12.41 -9.20 6.31
C THR A 135 -11.20 -8.65 7.08
N GLU A 136 -10.74 -9.39 8.09
CA GLU A 136 -9.53 -9.01 8.85
C GLU A 136 -8.31 -8.88 7.92
N HIS A 137 -8.14 -9.78 6.95
CA HIS A 137 -7.06 -9.71 5.97
C HIS A 137 -7.14 -8.44 5.09
N MET A 138 -8.36 -8.00 4.74
CA MET A 138 -8.55 -6.73 4.01
C MET A 138 -8.13 -5.55 4.87
N LYS A 139 -8.54 -5.52 6.13
CA LYS A 139 -8.18 -4.45 7.08
C LYS A 139 -6.67 -4.41 7.33
N GLU A 140 -6.05 -5.57 7.57
CA GLU A 140 -4.60 -5.67 7.78
C GLU A 140 -3.81 -5.16 6.57
N SER A 141 -4.08 -5.69 5.37
CA SER A 141 -3.36 -5.28 4.16
C SER A 141 -3.61 -3.81 3.81
N THR A 142 -4.81 -3.30 4.09
CA THR A 142 -5.11 -1.88 3.91
C THR A 142 -4.33 -1.01 4.90
N LEU A 143 -4.24 -1.41 6.17
CA LEU A 143 -3.42 -0.70 7.17
C LEU A 143 -1.93 -0.75 6.84
N GLU A 144 -1.43 -1.88 6.32
CA GLU A 144 -0.07 -1.97 5.79
C GLU A 144 0.16 -0.95 4.65
N ALA A 145 -0.78 -0.85 3.70
CA ALA A 145 -0.68 0.11 2.60
C ALA A 145 -0.63 1.56 3.12
N ILE A 146 -1.51 1.92 4.04
CA ILE A 146 -1.51 3.25 4.69
C ILE A 146 -0.18 3.49 5.40
N GLY A 147 0.34 2.51 6.12
CA GLY A 147 1.63 2.60 6.82
C GLY A 147 2.79 2.91 5.86
N TYR A 148 2.88 2.18 4.73
CA TYR A 148 3.90 2.43 3.72
C TYR A 148 3.74 3.80 3.05
N ILE A 149 2.50 4.22 2.73
CA ILE A 149 2.24 5.54 2.16
C ILE A 149 2.73 6.64 3.11
N CYS A 150 2.38 6.55 4.39
CA CYS A 150 2.81 7.53 5.39
C CYS A 150 4.33 7.57 5.54
N GLN A 151 4.98 6.41 5.56
CA GLN A 151 6.43 6.31 5.68
C GLN A 151 7.14 6.95 4.49
N ASP A 152 6.71 6.65 3.28
CA ASP A 152 7.35 7.11 2.05
C ASP A 152 7.11 8.60 1.80
N ILE A 153 5.88 9.11 2.03
CA ILE A 153 5.57 10.53 1.85
C ILE A 153 6.31 11.38 2.88
N VAL A 154 6.39 10.95 4.14
CA VAL A 154 7.13 11.68 5.17
C VAL A 154 8.63 11.71 4.88
N SER A 155 9.18 10.63 4.34
CA SER A 155 10.60 10.54 3.99
C SER A 155 10.97 11.45 2.80
N ASP A 156 10.05 11.68 1.87
CA ASP A 156 10.26 12.47 0.66
C ASP A 156 9.97 13.96 0.86
N THR A 157 9.36 14.34 1.98
CA THR A 157 9.02 15.75 2.24
C THR A 157 10.21 16.46 2.91
N PRO A 158 10.86 17.44 2.25
CA PRO A 158 11.83 18.31 2.92
C PRO A 158 11.15 18.96 4.12
N GLN A 159 11.82 18.99 5.27
CA GLN A 159 11.26 19.51 6.56
C GLN A 159 10.63 20.91 6.47
N GLN A 160 10.89 21.67 5.41
CA GLN A 160 10.35 23.00 5.19
C GLN A 160 8.94 23.04 4.60
N THR A 161 8.45 21.97 3.99
CA THR A 161 7.12 21.95 3.35
C THR A 161 6.00 21.55 4.33
N LEU A 162 6.34 20.90 5.44
CA LEU A 162 5.38 20.50 6.49
C LEU A 162 4.78 21.66 7.27
N LEU A 163 5.38 22.85 7.21
CA LEU A 163 4.88 24.06 7.87
C LEU A 163 3.86 24.85 7.04
N SER A 164 3.66 24.51 5.77
CA SER A 164 2.77 25.26 4.87
C SER A 164 1.53 24.49 4.39
N SER A 165 1.42 23.19 4.62
CA SER A 165 0.20 22.43 4.35
C SER A 165 -0.50 22.06 5.64
N GLN A 166 -1.74 22.53 5.80
CA GLN A 166 -2.59 22.33 6.98
C GLN A 166 -3.13 20.88 7.10
N ILE A 167 -2.26 19.88 6.96
CA ILE A 167 -2.61 18.51 7.34
C ILE A 167 -1.69 18.14 8.49
N THR A 168 -2.17 18.38 9.70
CA THR A 168 -1.44 17.95 10.89
C THR A 168 -1.64 16.45 11.11
N PRO A 169 -0.64 15.75 11.70
CA PRO A 169 -0.82 14.36 12.12
C PRO A 169 -2.02 14.14 13.05
N ALA A 170 -2.59 15.20 13.61
CA ALA A 170 -3.78 15.17 14.44
C ALA A 170 -5.06 14.88 13.63
N ASP A 171 -5.12 15.27 12.36
CA ASP A 171 -6.30 15.05 11.52
C ASP A 171 -6.45 13.60 11.07
N LEU A 172 -5.35 12.84 11.05
CA LEU A 172 -5.35 11.40 10.77
C LEU A 172 -5.64 10.53 12.02
N LEU A 173 -5.63 11.13 13.23
CA LEU A 173 -5.79 10.39 14.50
C LEU A 173 -7.17 10.60 15.16
N VAL A 174 -8.08 11.35 14.55
CA VAL A 174 -9.36 11.71 15.16
C VAL A 174 -10.38 10.56 15.32
N PRO A 175 -10.36 9.43 14.60
CA PRO A 175 -11.35 8.38 14.87
C PRO A 175 -11.05 7.46 16.07
N PHE A 176 -9.88 7.53 16.71
CA PHE A 176 -9.55 6.58 17.79
C PHE A 176 -9.74 7.10 19.23
N ARG A 177 -10.29 8.32 19.42
CA ARG A 177 -10.41 8.89 20.76
C ARG A 177 -11.83 9.08 21.27
N THR A 178 -12.71 8.10 21.16
CA THR A 178 -13.97 8.10 21.93
C THR A 178 -14.44 6.69 22.28
N ARG A 179 -13.75 5.99 23.18
CA ARG A 179 -14.38 4.92 23.99
C ARG A 179 -13.62 4.58 25.27
N SER A 180 -13.20 5.56 26.04
CA SER A 180 -12.74 5.28 27.42
C SER A 180 -13.07 6.35 28.44
N SER A 181 -14.22 7.02 28.30
CA SER A 181 -14.70 7.96 29.30
C SER A 181 -16.17 7.73 29.64
N CYS A 182 -16.52 6.48 30.00
CA CYS A 182 -17.84 6.24 30.60
C CYS A 182 -17.79 5.06 31.57
N ARG A 183 -16.92 5.12 32.58
CA ARG A 183 -17.03 4.32 33.82
C ARG A 183 -16.20 4.91 34.93
N ARG A 184 -16.59 6.09 35.43
CA ARG A 184 -16.19 6.50 36.80
C ARG A 184 -17.05 7.66 37.29
N THR A 185 -18.35 7.44 37.48
CA THR A 185 -19.18 8.30 38.37
C THR A 185 -20.45 7.55 38.76
N ALA A 186 -20.36 6.58 39.59
CA ALA A 186 -21.52 6.06 40.36
C ALA A 186 -21.07 5.13 41.49
N ILE A 187 -20.23 5.56 42.40
CA ILE A 187 -20.13 4.99 43.73
C ILE A 187 -19.70 6.11 44.69
N ARG A 188 -20.63 6.98 45.07
CA ARG A 188 -20.47 7.81 46.25
C ARG A 188 -21.83 8.35 46.71
N SER A 189 -22.63 7.53 47.37
CA SER A 189 -23.64 7.97 48.33
C SER A 189 -24.42 6.76 48.85
N LEU A 190 -23.94 6.06 49.86
CA LEU A 190 -24.74 5.31 50.83
C LEU A 190 -23.86 5.12 52.03
N ARG A 191 -23.83 6.13 52.90
CA ARG A 191 -23.52 5.92 54.32
C ARG A 191 -24.85 5.77 55.05
N PRO A 192 -25.03 4.71 55.83
CA PRO A 192 -26.15 4.66 56.73
C PRO A 192 -25.83 5.49 57.98
N SER A 193 -26.71 6.39 58.31
CA SER A 193 -26.77 7.10 59.56
C SER A 193 -27.22 6.14 60.67
N SER A 194 -26.32 5.87 61.61
CA SER A 194 -26.69 5.30 62.91
C SER A 194 -27.03 6.39 63.86
N ARG A 195 -28.23 6.38 64.43
CA ARG A 195 -28.49 6.94 65.76
C ARG A 195 -29.62 6.20 66.49
N ALA A 196 -29.22 5.81 67.67
CA ALA A 196 -30.00 5.59 68.92
C ALA A 196 -31.03 4.47 68.94
#